data_99e26b27be94474814c9afb3af0c56e1
#
_entry.id   99e26b27be94474814c9afb3af0c56e1
#
_cell.length_a   1.000
_cell.length_b   1.000
_cell.length_c   1.000
_cell.angle_alpha   90.00
_cell.angle_beta   90.00
_cell.angle_gamma   90.00
#
_symmetry.space_group_name_H-M   'P 1'
#
loop_
_entity.id
_entity.type
_entity.pdbx_description
1 polymer ?
#
loop_
_entity_poly.entity_id
_entity_poly.type
_entity_poly.pdbx_seq_one_letter_code
_entity_poly.pdbx_strand_id
1 'polypeptide(L)'
;TAAYKERGALNAMLLLGVENLHRGVIAASAGNHAQGLAYHGKRLGVPVTIVMPSTTPQVKVSQTASHGATIVLHGESFDDAYAHARVLEKERGLTFVHPFDHPHVAAGQGTVALELLADAPDIDALVVPIGGGGLISGIATAAKALI
;
A
#
# COMPACT_ATOMS: atom_id res chain seq x y z
N THR A 1 -11.28 -2.94 1.93
CA THR A 1 -10.95 -3.00 0.48
C THR A 1 -10.96 -4.43 -0.07
N ALA A 2 -11.26 -5.41 0.76
CA ALA A 2 -11.28 -6.84 0.43
C ALA A 2 -9.94 -7.38 -0.16
N ALA A 3 -8.82 -6.76 0.19
CA ALA A 3 -7.48 -7.15 -0.25
C ALA A 3 -6.45 -6.91 0.86
N TYR A 4 -5.44 -7.80 0.95
CA TYR A 4 -4.42 -7.74 1.99
C TYR A 4 -3.58 -6.44 1.98
N LYS A 5 -3.49 -5.76 0.85
CA LYS A 5 -2.67 -4.54 0.67
C LYS A 5 -2.98 -3.44 1.67
N GLU A 6 -4.20 -3.36 2.15
CA GLU A 6 -4.58 -2.35 3.14
C GLU A 6 -3.84 -2.50 4.48
N ARG A 7 -3.43 -3.71 4.86
CA ARG A 7 -2.67 -3.98 6.10
C ARG A 7 -1.33 -3.25 6.10
N GLY A 8 -0.56 -3.45 5.02
CA GLY A 8 0.73 -2.78 4.83
C GLY A 8 0.59 -1.28 4.66
N ALA A 9 -0.44 -0.82 3.95
CA ALA A 9 -0.73 0.60 3.80
C ALA A 9 -1.01 1.25 5.17
N LEU A 10 -1.89 0.66 5.98
CA LEU A 10 -2.19 1.13 7.33
C LEU A 10 -0.94 1.15 8.21
N ASN A 11 -0.21 0.03 8.28
CA ASN A 11 0.98 -0.08 9.13
C ASN A 11 2.04 0.96 8.77
N ALA A 12 2.29 1.16 7.47
CA ALA A 12 3.23 2.18 7.03
C ALA A 12 2.77 3.59 7.45
N MET A 13 1.49 3.93 7.28
CA MET A 13 0.95 5.23 7.67
C MET A 13 1.03 5.45 9.18
N LEU A 14 0.68 4.47 10.01
CA LEU A 14 0.74 4.59 11.47
C LEU A 14 2.15 4.80 12.01
N LEU A 15 3.17 4.33 11.29
CA LEU A 15 4.58 4.47 11.65
C LEU A 15 5.24 5.73 11.05
N LEU A 16 4.51 6.51 10.27
CA LEU A 16 4.97 7.84 9.85
C LEU A 16 4.84 8.82 11.01
N GLY A 17 5.83 9.68 11.18
CA GLY A 17 5.74 10.79 12.15
C GLY A 17 4.58 11.74 11.80
N VAL A 18 4.02 12.39 12.81
CA VAL A 18 2.86 13.28 12.69
C VAL A 18 3.04 14.34 11.60
N GLU A 19 4.23 14.94 11.50
CA GLU A 19 4.53 15.94 10.46
C GLU A 19 4.42 15.37 9.04
N ASN A 20 4.87 14.14 8.82
CA ASN A 20 4.78 13.47 7.52
C ASN A 20 3.33 13.12 7.18
N LEU A 21 2.54 12.70 8.16
CA LEU A 21 1.11 12.46 7.99
C LEU A 21 0.37 13.74 7.61
N HIS A 22 0.66 14.86 8.25
CA HIS A 22 0.02 16.15 7.92
C HIS A 22 0.33 16.62 6.50
N ARG A 23 1.54 16.39 6.01
CA ARG A 23 1.91 16.69 4.61
C ARG A 23 1.20 15.79 3.62
N GLY A 24 0.90 14.56 4.02
CA GLY A 24 0.23 13.56 3.22
C GLY A 24 1.16 12.53 2.59
N VAL A 25 0.56 11.52 2.01
CA VAL A 25 1.25 10.40 1.37
C VAL A 25 0.95 10.32 -0.12
N ILE A 26 1.87 9.74 -0.88
CA ILE A 26 1.73 9.52 -2.32
C ILE A 26 2.14 8.11 -2.69
N ALA A 27 1.50 7.54 -3.69
CA ALA A 27 1.90 6.28 -4.31
C ALA A 27 1.58 6.26 -5.80
N ALA A 28 2.31 5.41 -6.54
CA ALA A 28 1.96 5.02 -7.90
C ALA A 28 1.28 3.64 -7.84
N SER A 29 -0.01 3.57 -8.16
CA SER A 29 -0.76 2.30 -8.20
C SER A 29 -2.14 2.53 -8.78
N ALA A 30 -2.60 1.59 -9.61
CA ALA A 30 -3.98 1.55 -10.13
C ALA A 30 -4.81 0.40 -9.53
N GLY A 31 -4.36 -0.18 -8.42
CA GLY A 31 -4.98 -1.39 -7.84
C GLY A 31 -5.17 -1.31 -6.32
N ASN A 32 -5.07 -2.47 -5.69
CA ASN A 32 -5.36 -2.66 -4.27
C ASN A 32 -4.52 -1.78 -3.31
N HIS A 33 -3.28 -1.48 -3.68
CA HIS A 33 -2.44 -0.59 -2.85
C HIS A 33 -2.98 0.84 -2.84
N ALA A 34 -3.38 1.36 -4.00
CA ALA A 34 -4.01 2.67 -4.12
C ALA A 34 -5.29 2.77 -3.26
N GLN A 35 -6.15 1.76 -3.36
CA GLN A 35 -7.38 1.70 -2.57
C GLN A 35 -7.09 1.57 -1.07
N GLY A 36 -6.11 0.77 -0.68
CA GLY A 36 -5.72 0.62 0.72
C GLY A 36 -5.22 1.92 1.33
N LEU A 37 -4.34 2.65 0.63
CA LEU A 37 -3.88 3.96 1.08
C LEU A 37 -5.02 4.98 1.15
N ALA A 38 -5.85 5.07 0.11
CA ALA A 38 -6.97 6.00 0.05
C ALA A 38 -7.97 5.74 1.18
N TYR A 39 -8.33 4.47 1.41
CA TYR A 39 -9.25 4.06 2.47
C TYR A 39 -8.73 4.45 3.87
N HIS A 40 -7.50 4.11 4.18
CA HIS A 40 -6.92 4.44 5.48
C HIS A 40 -6.59 5.93 5.62
N GLY A 41 -6.20 6.61 4.54
CA GLY A 41 -6.03 8.05 4.53
C GLY A 41 -7.31 8.78 4.96
N LYS A 42 -8.45 8.39 4.40
CA LYS A 42 -9.76 8.92 4.80
C LYS A 42 -10.05 8.67 6.29
N ARG A 43 -9.77 7.48 6.80
CA ARG A 43 -10.00 7.12 8.22
C ARG A 43 -9.08 7.87 9.18
N LEU A 44 -7.85 8.16 8.77
CA LEU A 44 -6.83 8.82 9.59
C LEU A 44 -6.80 10.34 9.40
N GLY A 45 -7.59 10.88 8.47
CA GLY A 45 -7.55 12.31 8.12
C GLY A 45 -6.24 12.71 7.40
N VAL A 46 -5.59 11.78 6.72
CA VAL A 46 -4.32 11.98 6.01
C VAL A 46 -4.58 12.21 4.53
N PRO A 47 -4.08 13.31 3.94
CA PRO A 47 -4.17 13.54 2.50
C PRO A 47 -3.45 12.44 1.72
N VAL A 48 -4.13 11.86 0.72
CA VAL A 48 -3.56 10.80 -0.13
C VAL A 48 -3.59 11.25 -1.58
N THR A 49 -2.45 11.18 -2.25
CA THR A 49 -2.31 11.38 -3.69
C THR A 49 -1.96 10.05 -4.35
N ILE A 50 -2.70 9.67 -5.38
CA ILE A 50 -2.44 8.45 -6.15
C ILE A 50 -2.18 8.83 -7.60
N VAL A 51 -1.03 8.41 -8.12
CA VAL A 51 -0.67 8.58 -9.53
C VAL A 51 -0.96 7.27 -10.26
N MET A 52 -1.71 7.37 -11.35
CA MET A 52 -2.10 6.24 -12.20
C MET A 52 -1.76 6.55 -13.66
N PRO A 53 -1.46 5.54 -14.48
CA PRO A 53 -1.39 5.73 -15.94
C PRO A 53 -2.69 6.32 -16.49
N SER A 54 -2.60 7.14 -17.50
CA SER A 54 -3.76 7.74 -18.19
C SER A 54 -4.68 6.69 -18.85
N THR A 55 -4.14 5.51 -19.09
CA THR A 55 -4.84 4.34 -19.65
C THR A 55 -5.63 3.56 -18.58
N THR A 56 -5.57 3.95 -17.30
CA THR A 56 -6.26 3.25 -16.21
C THR A 56 -7.77 3.27 -16.42
N PRO A 57 -8.46 2.09 -16.34
CA PRO A 57 -9.90 2.02 -16.48
C PRO A 57 -10.62 2.92 -15.48
N GLN A 58 -11.65 3.65 -15.95
CA GLN A 58 -12.38 4.64 -15.15
C GLN A 58 -12.96 4.05 -13.86
N VAL A 59 -13.36 2.78 -13.88
CA VAL A 59 -13.87 2.10 -12.67
C VAL A 59 -12.84 2.08 -11.54
N LYS A 60 -11.55 1.84 -11.84
CA LYS A 60 -10.47 1.84 -10.84
C LYS A 60 -10.17 3.25 -10.33
N VAL A 61 -10.19 4.24 -11.23
CA VAL A 61 -10.03 5.65 -10.88
C VAL A 61 -11.14 6.06 -9.91
N SER A 62 -12.39 5.80 -10.26
CA SER A 62 -13.57 6.18 -9.46
C SER A 62 -13.59 5.47 -8.11
N GLN A 63 -13.25 4.17 -8.05
CA GLN A 63 -13.17 3.42 -6.79
C GLN A 63 -12.15 4.02 -5.82
N THR A 64 -10.97 4.37 -6.32
CA THR A 64 -9.93 4.99 -5.47
C THR A 64 -10.32 6.40 -5.05
N ALA A 65 -10.87 7.19 -5.97
CA ALA A 65 -11.34 8.55 -5.68
C ALA A 65 -12.49 8.57 -4.66
N SER A 66 -13.37 7.56 -4.65
CA SER A 66 -14.48 7.46 -3.68
C SER A 66 -14.02 7.35 -2.22
N HIS A 67 -12.79 6.93 -2.00
CA HIS A 67 -12.13 6.95 -0.69
C HIS A 67 -11.50 8.31 -0.34
N GLY A 68 -11.68 9.33 -1.19
CA GLY A 68 -11.20 10.70 -0.90
C GLY A 68 -9.75 10.97 -1.33
N ALA A 69 -9.11 10.09 -2.07
CA ALA A 69 -7.78 10.33 -2.61
C ALA A 69 -7.81 11.30 -3.80
N THR A 70 -6.80 12.14 -3.90
CA THR A 70 -6.52 12.95 -5.10
C THR A 70 -5.89 12.06 -6.16
N ILE A 71 -6.53 11.93 -7.31
CA ILE A 71 -6.02 11.13 -8.41
C ILE A 71 -5.29 12.01 -9.43
N VAL A 72 -4.08 11.61 -9.78
CA VAL A 72 -3.28 12.21 -10.86
C VAL A 72 -3.11 11.17 -11.96
N LEU A 73 -3.63 11.45 -13.14
CA LEU A 73 -3.42 10.59 -14.32
C LEU A 73 -2.19 11.11 -15.09
N HIS A 74 -1.18 10.26 -15.28
CA HIS A 74 0.07 10.66 -15.94
C HIS A 74 0.74 9.49 -16.66
N GLY A 75 1.19 9.76 -17.88
CA GLY A 75 1.88 8.79 -18.72
C GLY A 75 0.99 7.67 -19.23
N GLU A 76 1.56 6.74 -19.95
CA GLU A 76 0.85 5.58 -20.50
C GLU A 76 1.16 4.28 -19.75
N SER A 77 2.32 4.23 -19.06
CA SER A 77 2.82 3.07 -18.35
C SER A 77 2.83 3.28 -16.83
N PHE A 78 3.01 2.18 -16.10
CA PHE A 78 3.25 2.24 -14.65
C PHE A 78 4.55 3.00 -14.33
N ASP A 79 5.60 2.83 -15.14
CA ASP A 79 6.89 3.48 -14.91
C ASP A 79 6.79 4.99 -15.07
N ASP A 80 5.99 5.47 -16.03
CA ASP A 80 5.71 6.92 -16.18
C ASP A 80 4.99 7.47 -14.95
N ALA A 81 3.95 6.78 -14.50
CA ALA A 81 3.20 7.17 -13.31
C ALA A 81 4.08 7.14 -12.05
N TYR A 82 4.94 6.12 -11.93
CA TYR A 82 5.90 6.00 -10.82
C TYR A 82 6.91 7.15 -10.82
N ALA A 83 7.53 7.43 -11.96
CA ALA A 83 8.49 8.53 -12.11
C ALA A 83 7.83 9.87 -11.73
N HIS A 84 6.61 10.11 -12.21
CA HIS A 84 5.87 11.32 -11.88
C HIS A 84 5.49 11.41 -10.40
N ALA A 85 5.11 10.30 -9.77
CA ALA A 85 4.86 10.26 -8.33
C ALA A 85 6.10 10.65 -7.52
N ARG A 86 7.30 10.24 -7.96
CA ARG A 86 8.58 10.61 -7.32
C ARG A 86 8.93 12.10 -7.50
N VAL A 87 8.49 12.71 -8.60
CA VAL A 87 8.61 14.18 -8.79
C VAL A 87 7.67 14.90 -7.82
N LEU A 88 6.39 14.54 -7.80
CA LEU A 88 5.40 15.17 -6.92
C LEU A 88 5.72 14.99 -5.42
N GLU A 89 6.28 13.84 -5.04
CA GLU A 89 6.77 13.61 -3.68
C GLU A 89 7.73 14.71 -3.23
N LYS A 90 8.72 15.03 -4.06
CA LYS A 90 9.73 16.05 -3.76
C LYS A 90 9.15 17.48 -3.80
N GLU A 91 8.38 17.77 -4.83
CA GLU A 91 7.79 19.11 -5.03
C GLU A 91 6.81 19.50 -3.93
N ARG A 92 6.03 18.53 -3.43
CA ARG A 92 4.97 18.76 -2.45
C ARG A 92 5.34 18.32 -1.03
N GLY A 93 6.53 17.78 -0.84
CA GLY A 93 6.98 17.25 0.45
C GLY A 93 6.15 16.07 0.98
N LEU A 94 5.55 15.28 0.07
CA LEU A 94 4.75 14.11 0.43
C LEU A 94 5.66 12.94 0.80
N THR A 95 5.12 11.95 1.52
CA THR A 95 5.82 10.71 1.80
C THR A 95 5.40 9.63 0.82
N PHE A 96 6.36 9.08 0.07
CA PHE A 96 6.09 7.98 -0.85
C PHE A 96 5.92 6.67 -0.09
N VAL A 97 4.79 5.98 -0.30
CA VAL A 97 4.51 4.67 0.28
C VAL A 97 4.58 3.60 -0.81
N HIS A 98 5.70 2.88 -0.84
CA HIS A 98 5.94 1.85 -1.86
C HIS A 98 4.94 0.68 -1.73
N PRO A 99 4.43 0.10 -2.84
CA PRO A 99 3.40 -0.94 -2.79
C PRO A 99 3.84 -2.30 -2.23
N PHE A 100 5.14 -2.53 -2.06
CA PHE A 100 5.69 -3.79 -1.53
C PHE A 100 7.12 -3.68 -0.98
N ASP A 101 8.00 -2.90 -1.59
CA ASP A 101 9.40 -2.76 -1.19
C ASP A 101 9.58 -1.65 -0.14
N HIS A 102 9.04 -1.92 1.04
CA HIS A 102 9.13 -1.04 2.20
C HIS A 102 8.95 -1.87 3.47
N PRO A 103 9.85 -1.76 4.48
CA PRO A 103 9.82 -2.62 5.67
C PRO A 103 8.50 -2.53 6.44
N HIS A 104 7.94 -1.35 6.61
CA HIS A 104 6.66 -1.17 7.30
C HIS A 104 5.46 -1.70 6.51
N VAL A 105 5.52 -1.66 5.18
CA VAL A 105 4.49 -2.28 4.32
C VAL A 105 4.59 -3.80 4.43
N ALA A 106 5.78 -4.37 4.29
CA ALA A 106 6.00 -5.81 4.43
C ALA A 106 5.58 -6.32 5.83
N ALA A 107 5.94 -5.60 6.89
CA ALA A 107 5.54 -5.93 8.25
C ALA A 107 4.00 -5.96 8.42
N GLY A 108 3.28 -4.98 7.85
CA GLY A 108 1.82 -4.99 7.84
C GLY A 108 1.24 -6.21 7.13
N GLN A 109 1.84 -6.66 6.01
CA GLN A 109 1.45 -7.89 5.33
C GLN A 109 1.72 -9.13 6.20
N GLY A 110 2.75 -9.09 7.04
CA GLY A 110 3.09 -10.17 7.98
C GLY A 110 1.98 -10.50 8.98
N THR A 111 1.07 -9.55 9.26
CA THR A 111 -0.09 -9.81 10.12
C THR A 111 -1.00 -10.93 9.61
N VAL A 112 -0.96 -11.24 8.31
CA VAL A 112 -1.65 -12.40 7.74
C VAL A 112 -1.15 -13.70 8.37
N ALA A 113 0.18 -13.84 8.58
CA ALA A 113 0.75 -15.03 9.23
C ALA A 113 0.34 -15.12 10.72
N LEU A 114 0.27 -13.98 11.42
CA LEU A 114 -0.16 -13.97 12.83
C LEU A 114 -1.57 -14.54 12.97
N GLU A 115 -2.50 -14.09 12.12
CA GLU A 115 -3.89 -14.55 12.13
C GLU A 115 -3.99 -16.02 11.70
N LEU A 116 -3.30 -16.40 10.61
CA LEU A 116 -3.31 -17.78 10.10
C LEU A 116 -2.81 -18.79 11.14
N LEU A 117 -1.70 -18.50 11.81
CA LEU A 117 -1.13 -19.39 12.81
C LEU A 117 -1.95 -19.42 14.10
N ALA A 118 -2.69 -18.36 14.41
CA ALA A 118 -3.64 -18.36 15.52
C ALA A 118 -4.87 -19.22 15.21
N ASP A 119 -5.38 -19.15 13.98
CA ASP A 119 -6.58 -19.88 13.56
C ASP A 119 -6.30 -21.35 13.22
N ALA A 120 -5.07 -21.65 12.75
CA ALA A 120 -4.66 -22.97 12.31
C ALA A 120 -3.22 -23.28 12.80
N PRO A 121 -3.03 -23.56 14.09
CA PRO A 121 -1.69 -23.73 14.68
C PRO A 121 -0.93 -24.98 14.17
N ASP A 122 -1.65 -25.98 13.64
CA ASP A 122 -1.09 -27.27 13.23
C ASP A 122 -0.74 -27.32 11.72
N ILE A 123 -0.67 -26.16 11.05
CA ILE A 123 -0.31 -26.13 9.63
C ILE A 123 1.21 -26.37 9.43
N ASP A 124 1.55 -27.25 8.49
CA ASP A 124 2.94 -27.58 8.15
C ASP A 124 3.54 -26.68 7.05
N ALA A 125 2.70 -26.07 6.22
CA ALA A 125 3.15 -25.28 5.08
C ALA A 125 2.20 -24.12 4.73
N LEU A 126 2.79 -23.01 4.29
CA LEU A 126 2.10 -21.85 3.74
C LEU A 126 2.46 -21.67 2.27
N VAL A 127 1.46 -21.64 1.39
CA VAL A 127 1.64 -21.33 -0.03
C VAL A 127 1.23 -19.87 -0.26
N VAL A 128 2.20 -19.03 -0.62
CA VAL A 128 2.00 -17.59 -0.73
C VAL A 128 2.29 -17.12 -2.15
N PRO A 129 1.40 -16.37 -2.82
CA PRO A 129 1.65 -15.81 -4.13
C PRO A 129 2.75 -14.74 -4.06
N ILE A 130 3.63 -14.72 -5.09
CA ILE A 130 4.74 -13.79 -5.18
C ILE A 130 4.55 -12.89 -6.41
N GLY A 131 4.36 -11.59 -6.17
CA GLY A 131 4.54 -10.53 -7.15
C GLY A 131 5.80 -9.73 -6.81
N GLY A 132 5.66 -8.54 -6.23
CA GLY A 132 6.79 -7.73 -5.78
C GLY A 132 7.47 -8.20 -4.47
N GLY A 133 7.06 -9.31 -3.88
CA GLY A 133 7.71 -9.94 -2.74
C GLY A 133 7.26 -9.45 -1.35
N GLY A 134 6.54 -8.33 -1.23
CA GLY A 134 6.17 -7.76 0.07
C GLY A 134 5.29 -8.66 0.93
N LEU A 135 4.35 -9.40 0.33
CA LEU A 135 3.50 -10.33 1.05
C LEU A 135 4.29 -11.53 1.60
N ILE A 136 5.03 -12.21 0.73
CA ILE A 136 5.81 -13.39 1.15
C ILE A 136 6.89 -13.02 2.17
N SER A 137 7.55 -11.86 2.00
CA SER A 137 8.57 -11.38 2.95
C SER A 137 7.98 -11.14 4.34
N GLY A 138 6.83 -10.47 4.42
CA GLY A 138 6.13 -10.24 5.67
C GLY A 138 5.66 -11.54 6.32
N ILE A 139 4.97 -12.40 5.57
CA ILE A 139 4.46 -13.69 6.06
C ILE A 139 5.60 -14.58 6.54
N ALA A 140 6.65 -14.75 5.72
CA ALA A 140 7.76 -15.63 6.06
C ALA A 140 8.54 -15.13 7.30
N THR A 141 8.73 -13.81 7.41
CA THR A 141 9.40 -13.23 8.59
C THR A 141 8.58 -13.46 9.85
N ALA A 142 7.27 -13.19 9.81
CA ALA A 142 6.40 -13.38 10.95
C ALA A 142 6.26 -14.86 11.34
N ALA A 143 6.02 -15.75 10.38
CA ALA A 143 5.91 -17.18 10.63
C ALA A 143 7.18 -17.76 11.27
N LYS A 144 8.36 -17.43 10.71
CA LYS A 144 9.65 -17.92 11.25
C LYS A 144 9.97 -17.37 12.65
N ALA A 145 9.40 -16.26 13.04
CA ALA A 145 9.59 -15.71 14.38
C ALA A 145 8.68 -16.36 15.44
N LEU A 146 7.62 -17.06 15.00
CA LEU A 146 6.63 -17.69 15.87
C LEU A 146 6.81 -19.21 16.03
N ILE A 147 7.55 -19.82 15.11
CA ILE A 147 7.88 -21.24 15.09
C ILE A 147 9.37 -21.39 15.46
#